data_61bb10461ee9c00a2c2f7e82ea491608
#
_entry.id   61bb10461ee9c00a2c2f7e82ea491608
#
_cell.length_a   1.000
_cell.length_b   1.000
_cell.length_c   1.000
_cell.angle_alpha   90.00
_cell.angle_beta   90.00
_cell.angle_gamma   90.00
#
_symmetry.space_group_name_H-M   'P 1'
#
loop_
_entity.id
_entity.type
_entity.pdbx_description
1 polymer ?
#
loop_
_entity_poly.entity_id
_entity_poly.type
_entity_poly.pdbx_seq_one_letter_code
_entity_poly.pdbx_strand_id
1 'polypeptide(L)'
;MNKAILMGRLTRDPEIRYSQGQDPMCIARFTLAVDRRQRKQDGQQSADFISCVAFGKIGEFIEKYVQKGTKLAITGHIQTGSYTNRDNQKVYTTDVVLESAEFAESKSSGSAAGHSDQSQARQQASQPEMDPDGFMNIPDGIDEELPFN
;
A
#
# COMPACT_ATOMS: atom_id res chain seq x y z
N MET A 1 -3.81 -24.97 12.34
CA MET A 1 -4.25 -23.79 11.58
C MET A 1 -3.07 -23.26 10.78
N ASN A 2 -3.23 -23.01 9.48
CA ASN A 2 -2.19 -22.43 8.62
C ASN A 2 -2.74 -21.12 8.05
N LYS A 3 -2.34 -19.98 8.64
CA LYS A 3 -2.81 -18.64 8.29
C LYS A 3 -1.66 -17.66 8.38
N ALA A 4 -1.50 -16.83 7.35
CA ALA A 4 -0.55 -15.73 7.27
C ALA A 4 -1.31 -14.44 7.03
N ILE A 5 -0.99 -13.38 7.78
CA ILE A 5 -1.53 -12.04 7.61
C ILE A 5 -0.32 -11.12 7.52
N LEU A 6 -0.17 -10.45 6.37
CA LEU A 6 1.01 -9.65 6.06
C LEU A 6 0.59 -8.30 5.50
N MET A 7 1.37 -7.27 5.82
CA MET A 7 1.25 -5.96 5.22
C MET A 7 2.62 -5.53 4.69
N GLY A 8 2.67 -5.18 3.39
CA GLY A 8 3.94 -4.82 2.76
C GLY A 8 3.75 -4.13 1.42
N ARG A 9 4.86 -3.79 0.77
CA ARG A 9 4.87 -3.16 -0.57
C ARG A 9 5.38 -4.13 -1.62
N LEU A 10 4.79 -4.07 -2.82
CA LEU A 10 5.32 -4.82 -3.95
C LEU A 10 6.70 -4.29 -4.35
N THR A 11 7.65 -5.21 -4.50
CA THR A 11 9.02 -4.89 -4.91
C THR A 11 9.17 -4.64 -6.42
N ARG A 12 8.28 -5.25 -7.20
CA ARG A 12 8.19 -5.19 -8.67
C ARG A 12 6.76 -5.43 -9.11
N ASP A 13 6.47 -5.17 -10.38
CA ASP A 13 5.17 -5.50 -10.95
C ASP A 13 4.88 -7.00 -10.84
N PRO A 14 3.61 -7.39 -10.65
CA PRO A 14 3.22 -8.78 -10.54
C PRO A 14 3.42 -9.51 -11.87
N GLU A 15 3.92 -10.73 -11.81
CA GLU A 15 4.00 -11.63 -12.97
C GLU A 15 2.66 -12.35 -13.13
N ILE A 16 2.00 -12.09 -14.25
CA ILE A 16 0.68 -12.65 -14.54
C ILE A 16 0.81 -13.80 -15.53
N ARG A 17 0.15 -14.90 -15.22
CA ARG A 17 0.02 -16.07 -16.10
C ARG A 17 -1.41 -16.57 -16.04
N TYR A 18 -1.84 -17.18 -17.13
CA TYR A 18 -3.13 -17.86 -17.22
C TYR A 18 -2.93 -19.36 -17.35
N SER A 19 -3.72 -20.14 -16.61
CA SER A 19 -3.71 -21.58 -16.77
C SER A 19 -4.21 -21.97 -18.16
N GLN A 20 -3.68 -23.07 -18.69
CA GLN A 20 -4.18 -23.65 -19.96
C GLN A 20 -5.38 -24.54 -19.63
N GLY A 21 -6.53 -24.32 -20.31
CA GLY A 21 -7.76 -25.08 -20.11
C GLY A 21 -8.96 -24.40 -20.74
N GLN A 22 -10.14 -25.00 -20.62
CA GLN A 22 -11.38 -24.40 -21.13
C GLN A 22 -11.77 -23.13 -20.36
N ASP A 23 -11.42 -23.08 -19.07
CA ASP A 23 -11.59 -21.90 -18.20
C ASP A 23 -10.22 -21.43 -17.72
N PRO A 24 -9.58 -20.47 -18.41
CA PRO A 24 -8.26 -19.99 -18.02
C PRO A 24 -8.33 -19.23 -16.69
N MET A 25 -7.62 -19.72 -15.69
CA MET A 25 -7.55 -19.10 -14.37
C MET A 25 -6.33 -18.16 -14.30
N CYS A 26 -6.55 -16.92 -13.87
CA CYS A 26 -5.48 -15.97 -13.63
C CYS A 26 -4.59 -16.41 -12.44
N ILE A 27 -3.28 -16.35 -12.62
CA ILE A 27 -2.27 -16.64 -11.61
C ILE A 27 -1.33 -15.44 -11.54
N ALA A 28 -1.37 -14.70 -10.43
CA ALA A 28 -0.49 -13.58 -10.19
C ALA A 28 0.58 -13.94 -9.16
N ARG A 29 1.86 -13.78 -9.53
CA ARG A 29 3.02 -13.97 -8.64
C ARG A 29 3.72 -12.65 -8.37
N PHE A 30 4.00 -12.36 -7.12
CA PHE A 30 4.69 -11.14 -6.73
C PHE A 30 5.46 -11.32 -5.42
N THR A 31 6.30 -10.35 -5.09
CA THR A 31 7.07 -10.35 -3.85
C THR A 31 6.67 -9.13 -3.02
N LEU A 32 6.30 -9.36 -1.77
CA LEU A 32 6.06 -8.31 -0.78
C LEU A 32 7.32 -8.04 0.04
N ALA A 33 7.68 -6.77 0.17
CA ALA A 33 8.61 -6.29 1.16
C ALA A 33 7.82 -5.94 2.43
N VAL A 34 8.00 -6.75 3.47
CA VAL A 34 7.35 -6.58 4.77
C VAL A 34 8.36 -6.02 5.76
N ASP A 35 8.06 -4.87 6.35
CA ASP A 35 8.97 -4.21 7.28
C ASP A 35 9.16 -5.04 8.56
N ARG A 36 10.41 -5.22 9.00
CA ARG A 36 10.72 -5.84 10.28
C ARG A 36 10.46 -4.87 11.42
N ARG A 37 9.88 -5.37 12.51
CA ARG A 37 9.64 -4.58 13.73
C ARG A 37 10.92 -4.06 14.37
N GLN A 38 12.01 -4.82 14.28
CA GLN A 38 13.31 -4.40 14.84
C GLN A 38 14.08 -3.62 13.78
N ARG A 39 14.41 -2.36 14.10
CA ARG A 39 15.40 -1.59 13.35
C ARG A 39 16.79 -2.13 13.66
N LYS A 40 17.62 -2.29 12.64
CA LYS A 40 19.06 -2.51 12.87
C LYS A 40 19.64 -1.31 13.62
N GLN A 41 20.67 -1.53 14.44
CA GLN A 41 21.36 -0.47 15.20
C GLN A 41 21.87 0.68 14.30
N ASP A 42 22.09 0.43 13.02
CA ASP A 42 22.54 1.42 12.02
C ASP A 42 21.39 2.27 11.42
N GLY A 43 20.18 2.23 11.97
CA GLY A 43 19.03 3.01 11.48
C GLY A 43 18.47 2.55 10.14
N GLN A 44 19.02 1.53 9.51
CA GLN A 44 18.53 0.98 8.25
C GLN A 44 17.26 0.16 8.49
N GLN A 45 16.20 0.50 7.74
CA GLN A 45 15.00 -0.35 7.67
C GLN A 45 15.39 -1.68 7.02
N SER A 46 15.08 -2.78 7.71
CA SER A 46 15.21 -4.11 7.14
C SER A 46 13.82 -4.65 6.82
N ALA A 47 13.68 -5.20 5.63
CA ALA A 47 12.45 -5.83 5.16
C ALA A 47 12.68 -7.33 4.90
N ASP A 48 11.63 -8.12 5.09
CA ASP A 48 11.57 -9.49 4.64
C ASP A 48 10.86 -9.54 3.28
N PHE A 49 11.47 -10.27 2.34
CA PHE A 49 10.92 -10.42 0.99
C PHE A 49 10.16 -11.74 0.92
N ILE A 50 8.84 -11.66 0.85
CA ILE A 50 7.96 -12.81 0.92
C ILE A 50 7.31 -13.04 -0.44
N SER A 51 7.49 -14.25 -0.99
CA SER A 51 6.87 -14.67 -2.23
C SER A 51 5.38 -14.94 -2.01
N CYS A 52 4.55 -14.38 -2.89
CA CYS A 52 3.10 -14.43 -2.81
C CYS A 52 2.51 -14.90 -4.14
N VAL A 53 1.44 -15.69 -4.06
CA VAL A 53 0.71 -16.19 -5.23
C VAL A 53 -0.78 -15.98 -5.03
N ALA A 54 -1.44 -15.39 -6.03
CA ALA A 54 -2.89 -15.19 -6.05
C ALA A 54 -3.51 -15.93 -7.24
N PHE A 55 -4.65 -16.57 -7.03
CA PHE A 55 -5.38 -17.33 -8.03
C PHE A 55 -6.75 -16.74 -8.34
N GLY A 56 -7.24 -16.94 -9.55
CA GLY A 56 -8.59 -16.59 -9.98
C GLY A 56 -8.92 -15.11 -9.80
N LYS A 57 -10.02 -14.79 -9.15
CA LYS A 57 -10.51 -13.41 -8.96
C LYS A 57 -9.52 -12.51 -8.21
N ILE A 58 -8.78 -13.06 -7.24
CA ILE A 58 -7.73 -12.30 -6.53
C ILE A 58 -6.56 -12.03 -7.48
N GLY A 59 -6.18 -12.99 -8.32
CA GLY A 59 -5.18 -12.80 -9.37
C GLY A 59 -5.57 -11.68 -10.35
N GLU A 60 -6.81 -11.67 -10.82
CA GLU A 60 -7.35 -10.61 -11.68
C GLU A 60 -7.38 -9.23 -11.01
N PHE A 61 -7.69 -9.19 -9.70
CA PHE A 61 -7.61 -7.95 -8.92
C PHE A 61 -6.17 -7.42 -8.88
N ILE A 62 -5.20 -8.31 -8.61
CA ILE A 62 -3.77 -7.95 -8.59
C ILE A 62 -3.33 -7.46 -9.98
N GLU A 63 -3.71 -8.14 -11.06
CA GLU A 63 -3.39 -7.75 -12.43
C GLU A 63 -3.88 -6.34 -12.77
N LYS A 64 -5.14 -6.03 -12.43
CA LYS A 64 -5.80 -4.77 -12.83
C LYS A 64 -5.38 -3.55 -12.02
N TYR A 65 -5.11 -3.75 -10.75
CA TYR A 65 -5.04 -2.63 -9.81
C TYR A 65 -3.71 -2.50 -9.05
N VAL A 66 -2.86 -3.51 -9.11
CA VAL A 66 -1.64 -3.57 -8.29
C VAL A 66 -0.41 -3.47 -9.17
N GLN A 67 0.49 -2.57 -8.80
CA GLN A 67 1.75 -2.34 -9.48
C GLN A 67 2.90 -2.24 -8.47
N LYS A 68 4.13 -2.17 -8.95
CA LYS A 68 5.32 -1.94 -8.11
C LYS A 68 5.10 -0.78 -7.14
N GLY A 69 5.44 -1.00 -5.87
CA GLY A 69 5.33 -0.01 -4.79
C GLY A 69 3.96 0.06 -4.13
N THR A 70 2.92 -0.55 -4.69
CA THR A 70 1.60 -0.62 -4.06
C THR A 70 1.70 -1.32 -2.70
N LYS A 71 1.09 -0.73 -1.67
CA LYS A 71 1.02 -1.31 -0.34
C LYS A 71 -0.26 -2.10 -0.17
N LEU A 72 -0.13 -3.36 0.18
CA LEU A 72 -1.23 -4.29 0.37
C LEU A 72 -1.23 -4.87 1.79
N ALA A 73 -2.42 -5.09 2.31
CA ALA A 73 -2.70 -6.01 3.41
C ALA A 73 -3.24 -7.31 2.80
N ILE A 74 -2.58 -8.41 3.04
CA ILE A 74 -2.97 -9.71 2.49
C ILE A 74 -3.24 -10.71 3.61
N THR A 75 -4.16 -11.62 3.33
CA THR A 75 -4.43 -12.80 4.15
C THR A 75 -4.31 -14.03 3.26
N GLY A 76 -3.71 -15.08 3.77
CA GLY A 76 -3.51 -16.32 3.05
C GLY A 76 -2.96 -17.44 3.92
N HIS A 77 -2.46 -18.48 3.30
CA HIS A 77 -1.78 -19.58 3.97
C HIS A 77 -0.43 -19.88 3.34
N ILE A 78 0.47 -20.45 4.12
CA ILE A 78 1.80 -20.84 3.65
C ILE A 78 1.70 -22.18 2.90
N GLN A 79 2.26 -22.22 1.71
CA GLN A 79 2.38 -23.44 0.92
C GLN A 79 3.85 -23.66 0.55
N THR A 80 4.33 -24.86 0.80
CA THR A 80 5.67 -25.28 0.38
C THR A 80 5.60 -26.13 -0.88
N GLY A 81 6.60 -25.99 -1.73
CA GLY A 81 6.76 -26.79 -2.94
C GLY A 81 8.21 -27.12 -3.20
N SER A 82 8.47 -27.89 -4.23
CA SER A 82 9.82 -28.12 -4.72
C SER A 82 9.81 -28.37 -6.21
N TYR A 83 10.86 -27.91 -6.89
CA TYR A 83 11.11 -28.20 -8.29
C TYR A 83 12.58 -28.54 -8.50
N THR A 84 12.88 -29.22 -9.60
CA THR A 84 14.26 -29.51 -9.98
C THR A 84 14.73 -28.42 -10.94
N ASN A 85 15.85 -27.74 -10.61
CA ASN A 85 16.44 -26.73 -11.47
C ASN A 85 17.17 -27.38 -12.68
N ARG A 86 17.73 -26.55 -13.56
CA ARG A 86 18.48 -27.01 -14.75
C ARG A 86 19.75 -27.81 -14.41
N ASP A 87 20.30 -27.62 -13.22
CA ASP A 87 21.47 -28.31 -12.69
C ASP A 87 21.10 -29.60 -11.96
N ASN A 88 19.86 -30.08 -12.15
CA ASN A 88 19.33 -31.29 -11.53
C ASN A 88 19.29 -31.27 -9.99
N GLN A 89 19.28 -30.06 -9.38
CA GLN A 89 19.18 -29.86 -7.95
C GLN A 89 17.74 -29.60 -7.54
N LYS A 90 17.32 -30.20 -6.44
CA LYS A 90 15.99 -30.00 -5.86
C LYS A 90 15.97 -28.66 -5.11
N VAL A 91 15.15 -27.70 -5.58
CA VAL A 91 14.94 -26.40 -4.96
C VAL A 91 13.61 -26.40 -4.24
N TYR A 92 13.60 -26.02 -2.97
CA TYR A 92 12.40 -25.88 -2.17
C TYR A 92 11.89 -24.44 -2.25
N THR A 93 10.59 -24.28 -2.39
CA THR A 93 9.91 -22.97 -2.38
C THR A 93 8.96 -22.89 -1.20
N THR A 94 8.78 -21.68 -0.70
CA THR A 94 7.79 -21.35 0.31
C THR A 94 7.06 -20.09 -0.16
N ASP A 95 5.80 -20.23 -0.46
CA ASP A 95 4.95 -19.17 -1.00
C ASP A 95 3.76 -18.93 -0.06
N VAL A 96 3.26 -17.71 0.00
CA VAL A 96 1.98 -17.39 0.63
C VAL A 96 0.93 -17.37 -0.46
N VAL A 97 -0.03 -18.28 -0.38
CA VAL A 97 -1.19 -18.34 -1.27
C VAL A 97 -2.27 -17.43 -0.71
N LEU A 98 -2.69 -16.44 -1.50
CA LEU A 98 -3.65 -15.42 -1.07
C LEU A 98 -5.07 -15.96 -1.01
N GLU A 99 -5.77 -15.59 0.07
CA GLU A 99 -7.21 -15.75 0.27
C GLU A 99 -7.95 -14.43 0.18
N SER A 100 -7.28 -13.32 0.55
CA SER A 100 -7.76 -11.96 0.35
C SER A 100 -6.61 -10.97 0.18
N ALA A 101 -6.89 -9.85 -0.49
CA ALA A 101 -5.96 -8.75 -0.66
C ALA A 101 -6.72 -7.42 -0.63
N GLU A 102 -6.21 -6.44 0.14
CA GLU A 102 -6.80 -5.13 0.30
C GLU A 102 -5.72 -4.06 0.18
N PHE A 103 -6.08 -2.87 -0.31
CA PHE A 103 -5.15 -1.75 -0.30
C PHE A 103 -4.92 -1.25 1.14
N ALA A 104 -3.66 -1.14 1.54
CA ALA A 104 -3.25 -0.62 2.84
C ALA A 104 -2.88 0.87 2.82
N GLU A 105 -3.00 1.51 1.67
CA GLU A 105 -2.87 2.96 1.47
C GLU A 105 -4.01 3.45 0.60
N SER A 106 -4.63 4.58 0.99
CA SER A 106 -5.47 5.32 0.05
C SER A 106 -4.56 5.90 -1.05
N LYS A 107 -5.02 5.91 -2.31
CA LYS A 107 -4.38 6.72 -3.34
C LYS A 107 -4.40 8.17 -2.85
N SER A 108 -3.30 8.66 -2.30
CA SER A 108 -3.05 10.08 -2.30
C SER A 108 -2.99 10.45 -3.77
N SER A 109 -3.97 11.22 -4.25
CA SER A 109 -3.90 11.87 -5.54
C SER A 109 -2.50 12.49 -5.63
N GLY A 110 -1.66 11.93 -6.51
CA GLY A 110 -0.31 12.40 -6.71
C GLY A 110 -0.36 13.86 -7.10
N SER A 111 -0.02 14.72 -6.17
CA SER A 111 0.41 16.07 -6.47
C SER A 111 1.68 15.92 -7.27
N ALA A 112 1.53 15.98 -8.59
CA ALA A 112 2.62 16.29 -9.48
C ALA A 112 3.25 17.58 -8.98
N ALA A 113 4.47 17.50 -8.49
CA ALA A 113 5.32 18.67 -8.30
C ALA A 113 5.59 19.27 -9.67
N GLY A 114 4.69 20.15 -10.12
CA GLY A 114 4.91 21.07 -11.20
C GLY A 114 5.45 22.36 -10.60
N HIS A 115 6.76 22.56 -10.69
CA HIS A 115 7.36 23.88 -10.64
C HIS A 115 6.74 24.70 -11.77
N SER A 116 6.10 25.79 -11.41
CA SER A 116 5.99 26.96 -12.28
C SER A 116 6.10 28.19 -11.41
N ASP A 117 7.29 28.76 -11.45
CA ASP A 117 7.63 30.15 -11.20
C ASP A 117 6.70 31.05 -12.00
N GLN A 118 6.03 32.00 -11.40
CA GLN A 118 5.83 33.36 -11.93
C GLN A 118 5.05 34.25 -10.99
N SER A 119 5.81 35.17 -10.35
CA SER A 119 5.61 36.61 -10.29
C SER A 119 4.22 37.22 -10.00
N GLN A 120 4.19 37.95 -8.89
CA GLN A 120 3.59 39.27 -8.67
C GLN A 120 2.12 39.50 -8.97
N ALA A 121 1.35 39.69 -7.89
CA ALA A 121 0.53 40.89 -7.74
C ALA A 121 0.17 41.09 -6.26
N ARG A 122 0.60 42.22 -5.72
CA ARG A 122 0.16 42.82 -4.46
C ARG A 122 -1.34 42.98 -4.47
N GLN A 123 -2.03 42.48 -3.46
CA GLN A 123 -3.21 43.14 -2.90
C GLN A 123 -3.18 42.99 -1.39
N GLN A 124 -3.10 44.16 -0.76
CA GLN A 124 -3.30 44.38 0.66
C GLN A 124 -4.66 43.84 1.08
N ALA A 125 -4.65 42.93 2.06
CA ALA A 125 -5.81 42.70 2.88
C ALA A 125 -5.35 42.84 4.34
N SER A 126 -6.01 43.77 5.01
CA SER A 126 -5.93 44.23 6.36
C SER A 126 -5.58 43.18 7.40
N GLN A 127 -4.57 43.50 8.22
CA GLN A 127 -4.29 42.83 9.49
C GLN A 127 -5.48 43.02 10.44
N PRO A 128 -5.93 42.01 11.16
CA PRO A 128 -6.79 42.19 12.31
C PRO A 128 -5.98 42.84 13.44
N GLU A 129 -6.44 43.94 13.96
CA GLU A 129 -5.91 44.59 15.15
C GLU A 129 -5.98 43.60 16.34
N MET A 130 -4.84 43.33 16.93
CA MET A 130 -4.76 42.65 18.22
C MET A 130 -4.92 43.68 19.31
N ASP A 131 -5.89 43.45 20.21
CA ASP A 131 -5.97 44.18 21.46
C ASP A 131 -4.78 43.86 22.38
N PRO A 132 -4.31 44.82 23.17
CA PRO A 132 -3.11 44.67 24.00
C PRO A 132 -3.20 43.60 25.10
N ASP A 133 -4.34 42.93 25.29
CA ASP A 133 -4.55 41.87 26.28
C ASP A 133 -4.55 40.44 25.68
N GLY A 134 -4.25 40.28 24.39
CA GLY A 134 -3.95 38.94 23.78
C GLY A 134 -5.14 37.98 23.65
N PHE A 135 -6.41 38.46 23.73
CA PHE A 135 -7.57 37.61 23.52
C PHE A 135 -8.18 37.83 22.12
N MET A 136 -8.41 36.73 21.41
CA MET A 136 -9.16 36.73 20.16
C MET A 136 -10.65 37.00 20.47
N ASN A 137 -11.22 38.01 19.85
CA ASN A 137 -12.65 38.27 19.90
C ASN A 137 -13.38 37.19 19.06
N ILE A 138 -14.14 36.34 19.72
CA ILE A 138 -14.98 35.32 19.08
C ILE A 138 -16.31 36.04 18.75
N PRO A 139 -16.75 36.07 17.47
CA PRO A 139 -18.04 36.67 17.14
C PRO A 139 -19.18 35.85 17.77
N ASP A 140 -20.07 36.53 18.47
CA ASP A 140 -21.33 35.99 18.98
C ASP A 140 -22.19 35.46 17.82
N GLY A 141 -22.30 34.12 17.71
CA GLY A 141 -23.11 33.51 16.67
C GLY A 141 -22.92 31.98 16.49
N ILE A 142 -22.22 31.29 17.40
CA ILE A 142 -22.00 29.84 17.29
C ILE A 142 -22.85 29.06 18.31
N ASP A 143 -23.94 29.61 18.79
CA ASP A 143 -24.78 28.96 19.84
C ASP A 143 -26.00 28.22 19.29
N GLU A 144 -26.11 27.95 18.00
CA GLU A 144 -27.22 27.11 17.53
C GLU A 144 -26.74 26.03 16.57
N GLU A 145 -26.92 24.82 17.01
CA GLU A 145 -26.88 23.49 16.36
C GLU A 145 -25.74 22.56 16.76
N LEU A 146 -25.82 22.08 18.00
CA LEU A 146 -25.27 20.75 18.31
C LEU A 146 -26.39 19.72 18.15
N PRO A 147 -26.33 18.82 17.17
CA PRO A 147 -27.28 17.73 17.04
C PRO A 147 -26.88 16.57 17.95
N PHE A 148 -27.33 16.60 19.19
CA PHE A 148 -27.40 15.41 20.03
C PHE A 148 -28.85 15.18 20.44
N ASN A 149 -29.46 14.29 19.71
CA ASN A 149 -30.65 13.57 20.15
C ASN A 149 -30.47 12.10 19.82
#